data_638a7a42bd122462e0549de51e02297f
#
_entry.id   638a7a42bd122462e0549de51e02297f
#
_cell.length_a   1.000
_cell.length_b   1.000
_cell.length_c   1.000
_cell.angle_alpha   90.00
_cell.angle_beta   90.00
_cell.angle_gamma   90.00
#
_symmetry.space_group_name_H-M   'P 1'
#
loop_
_entity.id
_entity.type
_entity.pdbx_description
1 polymer ?
#
loop_
_entity_poly.entity_id
_entity_poly.type
_entity_poly.pdbx_seq_one_letter_code
_entity_poly.pdbx_strand_id
1 'polypeptide(L)'
;MECGVLLNMRRALQLFILLCLAAQTCAASHTLVLVVRADSKVSDLDSLTVRKLFLGLPVLVEGSLLHPVRNRSDNELDPIFLQQIVAMSQSAYDRQILNGVNRQGWLRPAEITTKSRVLETLYADPNTVTFMWLHEVARNPKVRVLRVLWSD
;
A
#
# COMPACT_ATOMS: atom_id res chain seq x y z
N MET A 1 39.02 -32.69 40.16
CA MET A 1 38.01 -31.58 40.30
C MET A 1 37.78 -30.80 39.00
N GLU A 2 38.09 -31.34 37.83
CA GLU A 2 38.00 -30.58 36.54
C GLU A 2 36.78 -30.93 35.66
N CYS A 3 36.04 -31.96 36.01
CA CYS A 3 34.93 -32.42 35.15
C CYS A 3 33.65 -31.56 35.26
N GLY A 4 33.47 -30.80 36.36
CA GLY A 4 32.27 -29.98 36.57
C GLY A 4 32.24 -28.65 35.81
N VAL A 5 33.43 -28.10 35.54
CA VAL A 5 33.57 -26.78 34.86
C VAL A 5 33.26 -26.90 33.39
N LEU A 6 33.66 -27.96 32.72
CA LEU A 6 33.40 -28.23 31.30
C LEU A 6 31.91 -28.49 31.01
N LEU A 7 31.19 -29.10 31.93
CA LEU A 7 29.77 -29.39 31.80
C LEU A 7 28.92 -28.12 31.93
N ASN A 8 29.28 -27.21 32.83
CA ASN A 8 28.63 -25.93 32.99
C ASN A 8 28.90 -24.97 31.82
N MET A 9 30.11 -25.02 31.27
CA MET A 9 30.48 -24.20 30.11
C MET A 9 29.71 -24.62 28.83
N ARG A 10 29.53 -25.93 28.64
CA ARG A 10 28.69 -26.45 27.54
C ARG A 10 27.20 -26.05 27.68
N ARG A 11 26.65 -26.10 28.91
CA ARG A 11 25.28 -25.66 29.18
C ARG A 11 25.10 -24.16 29.00
N ALA A 12 26.06 -23.35 29.41
CA ALA A 12 26.05 -21.91 29.21
C ALA A 12 26.12 -21.56 27.72
N LEU A 13 26.94 -22.25 26.93
CA LEU A 13 27.05 -22.04 25.48
C LEU A 13 25.76 -22.47 24.74
N GLN A 14 25.12 -23.56 25.15
CA GLN A 14 23.85 -23.99 24.57
C GLN A 14 22.72 -23.01 24.86
N LEU A 15 22.64 -22.47 26.08
CA LEU A 15 21.67 -21.42 26.45
C LEU A 15 21.90 -20.12 25.68
N PHE A 16 23.15 -19.77 25.44
CA PHE A 16 23.49 -18.57 24.64
C PHE A 16 23.11 -18.73 23.18
N ILE A 17 23.31 -19.91 22.59
CA ILE A 17 22.91 -20.20 21.20
C ILE A 17 21.37 -20.24 21.08
N LEU A 18 20.66 -20.77 22.06
CA LEU A 18 19.17 -20.74 22.06
C LEU A 18 18.61 -19.33 22.19
N LEU A 19 19.27 -18.47 22.95
CA LEU A 19 18.85 -17.06 23.12
C LEU A 19 19.08 -16.24 21.88
N CYS A 20 20.14 -16.52 21.12
CA CYS A 20 20.43 -15.84 19.83
C CYS A 20 19.48 -16.25 18.71
N LEU A 21 18.87 -17.45 18.74
CA LEU A 21 17.90 -17.85 17.73
C LEU A 21 16.51 -17.21 17.95
N ALA A 22 16.21 -16.71 19.15
CA ALA A 22 14.93 -16.08 19.45
C ALA A 22 14.83 -14.61 18.97
N ALA A 23 15.91 -14.00 18.53
CA ALA A 23 15.95 -12.64 18.00
C ALA A 23 15.79 -12.57 16.47
N GLN A 24 15.00 -13.46 15.89
CA GLN A 24 14.46 -13.22 14.56
C GLN A 24 13.39 -12.15 14.71
N THR A 25 13.82 -10.88 14.68
CA THR A 25 12.93 -9.75 14.46
C THR A 25 12.19 -10.03 13.16
N CYS A 26 10.91 -10.37 13.30
CA CYS A 26 9.98 -10.35 12.18
C CYS A 26 10.00 -8.89 11.69
N ALA A 27 10.85 -8.59 10.72
CA ALA A 27 10.75 -7.35 9.97
C ALA A 27 9.35 -7.39 9.37
N ALA A 28 8.46 -6.54 9.85
CA ALA A 28 7.14 -6.41 9.27
C ALA A 28 7.36 -5.93 7.84
N SER A 29 7.26 -6.83 6.86
CA SER A 29 7.39 -6.46 5.47
C SER A 29 6.32 -5.42 5.16
N HIS A 30 6.75 -4.22 4.76
CA HIS A 30 5.85 -3.17 4.34
C HIS A 30 5.39 -3.49 2.92
N THR A 31 4.15 -3.95 2.80
CA THR A 31 3.56 -4.26 1.49
C THR A 31 2.45 -3.27 1.20
N LEU A 32 2.60 -2.52 0.11
CA LEU A 32 1.60 -1.59 -0.38
C LEU A 32 0.67 -2.31 -1.35
N VAL A 33 -0.63 -2.20 -1.14
CA VAL A 33 -1.64 -2.85 -1.97
C VAL A 33 -2.66 -1.88 -2.51
N LEU A 34 -3.13 -2.14 -3.72
CA LEU A 34 -4.29 -1.48 -4.32
C LEU A 34 -5.54 -2.14 -3.77
N VAL A 35 -6.51 -1.33 -3.36
CA VAL A 35 -7.70 -1.80 -2.68
C VAL A 35 -8.98 -1.14 -3.19
N VAL A 36 -10.08 -1.87 -3.04
CA VAL A 36 -11.45 -1.44 -3.25
C VAL A 36 -12.34 -1.92 -2.12
N ARG A 37 -13.57 -1.45 -2.10
CA ARG A 37 -14.61 -2.01 -1.21
C ARG A 37 -14.83 -3.49 -1.53
N ALA A 38 -15.10 -4.32 -0.53
CA ALA A 38 -15.17 -5.78 -0.66
C ALA A 38 -16.22 -6.27 -1.68
N ASP A 39 -17.33 -5.56 -1.81
CA ASP A 39 -18.43 -5.85 -2.77
C ASP A 39 -18.27 -5.17 -4.14
N SER A 40 -17.15 -4.46 -4.35
CA SER A 40 -16.85 -3.84 -5.65
C SER A 40 -16.73 -4.89 -6.76
N LYS A 41 -17.23 -4.57 -7.94
CA LYS A 41 -17.11 -5.41 -9.15
C LYS A 41 -15.79 -5.21 -9.89
N VAL A 42 -14.97 -4.28 -9.43
CA VAL A 42 -13.66 -4.00 -10.05
C VAL A 42 -12.78 -5.25 -9.97
N SER A 43 -12.36 -5.75 -11.13
CA SER A 43 -11.41 -6.84 -11.27
C SER A 43 -9.97 -6.34 -11.07
N ASP A 44 -8.99 -7.24 -11.17
CA ASP A 44 -7.57 -6.85 -11.13
C ASP A 44 -7.25 -5.81 -12.22
N LEU A 45 -6.45 -4.82 -11.85
CA LEU A 45 -5.98 -3.76 -12.74
C LEU A 45 -4.48 -3.94 -12.97
N ASP A 46 -4.05 -3.98 -14.22
CA ASP A 46 -2.63 -4.01 -14.53
C ASP A 46 -1.93 -2.70 -14.11
N SER A 47 -0.61 -2.74 -13.98
CA SER A 47 0.19 -1.60 -13.50
C SER A 47 0.06 -0.36 -14.37
N LEU A 48 -0.13 -0.52 -15.69
CA LEU A 48 -0.31 0.59 -16.62
C LEU A 48 -1.67 1.27 -16.40
N THR A 49 -2.71 0.48 -16.21
CA THR A 49 -4.07 0.96 -15.91
C THR A 49 -4.13 1.66 -14.57
N VAL A 50 -3.48 1.11 -13.54
CA VAL A 50 -3.33 1.77 -12.23
C VAL A 50 -2.63 3.13 -12.38
N ARG A 51 -1.53 3.18 -13.14
CA ARG A 51 -0.82 4.44 -13.40
C ARG A 51 -1.70 5.46 -14.12
N LYS A 52 -2.41 5.05 -15.17
CA LYS A 52 -3.37 5.92 -15.89
C LYS A 52 -4.42 6.48 -14.94
N LEU A 53 -5.02 5.63 -14.10
CA LEU A 53 -6.03 6.01 -13.14
C LEU A 53 -5.53 7.13 -12.21
N PHE A 54 -4.36 6.96 -11.62
CA PHE A 54 -3.78 7.96 -10.71
C PHE A 54 -3.19 9.18 -11.42
N LEU A 55 -3.01 9.14 -12.73
CA LEU A 55 -2.71 10.32 -13.56
C LEU A 55 -3.97 11.09 -13.96
N GLY A 56 -5.16 10.66 -13.53
CA GLY A 56 -6.42 11.34 -13.78
C GLY A 56 -7.10 10.97 -15.10
N LEU A 57 -6.56 9.99 -15.84
CA LEU A 57 -7.24 9.50 -17.05
C LEU A 57 -8.51 8.73 -16.66
N PRO A 58 -9.61 8.89 -17.42
CA PRO A 58 -10.80 8.11 -17.19
C PRO A 58 -10.54 6.61 -17.44
N VAL A 59 -10.78 5.79 -16.44
CA VAL A 59 -10.70 4.33 -16.53
C VAL A 59 -12.08 3.77 -16.22
N LEU A 60 -12.63 3.02 -17.19
CA LEU A 60 -13.90 2.33 -17.03
C LEU A 60 -13.65 0.83 -16.85
N VAL A 61 -14.35 0.25 -15.88
CA VAL A 61 -14.41 -1.20 -15.68
C VAL A 61 -15.87 -1.61 -15.64
N GLU A 62 -16.25 -2.55 -16.50
CA GLU A 62 -17.65 -3.00 -16.66
C GLU A 62 -18.65 -1.84 -16.84
N GLY A 63 -18.23 -0.78 -17.56
CA GLY A 63 -19.05 0.40 -17.80
C GLY A 63 -19.11 1.42 -16.67
N SER A 64 -18.47 1.15 -15.54
CA SER A 64 -18.38 2.07 -14.40
C SER A 64 -17.06 2.83 -14.38
N LEU A 65 -17.12 4.14 -14.19
CA LEU A 65 -15.94 4.98 -14.06
C LEU A 65 -15.30 4.77 -12.67
N LEU A 66 -13.99 4.55 -12.64
CA LEU A 66 -13.25 4.42 -11.40
C LEU A 66 -12.88 5.79 -10.84
N HIS A 67 -12.93 5.91 -9.51
CA HIS A 67 -12.62 7.12 -8.76
C HIS A 67 -11.34 6.91 -7.94
N PRO A 68 -10.18 7.41 -8.41
CA PRO A 68 -8.92 7.26 -7.68
C PRO A 68 -8.86 8.19 -6.47
N VAL A 69 -8.42 7.64 -5.35
CA VAL A 69 -8.11 8.39 -4.13
C VAL A 69 -6.63 8.22 -3.80
N ARG A 70 -5.87 9.31 -3.86
CA ARG A 70 -4.48 9.36 -3.41
C ARG A 70 -4.47 9.42 -1.89
N ASN A 71 -4.05 8.33 -1.27
CA ASN A 71 -3.94 8.21 0.17
C ASN A 71 -2.64 8.86 0.66
N ARG A 72 -2.76 9.92 1.43
CA ARG A 72 -1.66 10.64 2.06
C ARG A 72 -1.77 10.64 3.59
N SER A 73 -2.44 9.63 4.14
CA SER A 73 -2.64 9.51 5.60
C SER A 73 -1.40 9.04 6.36
N ASP A 74 -0.36 8.63 5.63
CA ASP A 74 0.92 8.21 6.15
C ASP A 74 2.04 8.82 5.29
N ASN A 75 3.08 9.35 5.94
CA ASN A 75 4.19 10.02 5.27
C ASN A 75 5.04 9.08 4.39
N GLU A 76 5.02 7.78 4.66
CA GLU A 76 5.75 6.78 3.88
C GLU A 76 5.04 6.40 2.57
N LEU A 77 3.73 6.59 2.50
CA LEU A 77 2.94 6.28 1.30
C LEU A 77 3.29 7.16 0.11
N ASP A 78 3.53 8.44 0.36
CA ASP A 78 3.72 9.44 -0.70
C ASP A 78 4.99 9.21 -1.56
N PRO A 79 6.18 8.96 -0.97
CA PRO A 79 7.37 8.61 -1.75
C PRO A 79 7.20 7.34 -2.57
N ILE A 80 6.57 6.30 -1.99
CA ILE A 80 6.33 5.04 -2.69
C ILE A 80 5.33 5.24 -3.84
N PHE A 81 4.25 5.99 -3.62
CA PHE A 81 3.30 6.35 -4.66
C PHE A 81 3.99 7.02 -5.84
N LEU A 82 4.80 8.05 -5.57
CA LEU A 82 5.48 8.82 -6.61
C LEU A 82 6.49 7.96 -7.40
N GLN A 83 7.24 7.10 -6.72
CA GLN A 83 8.27 6.26 -7.34
C GLN A 83 7.71 5.02 -8.03
N GLN A 84 6.82 4.29 -7.36
CA GLN A 84 6.41 2.96 -7.79
C GLN A 84 5.11 2.95 -8.60
N ILE A 85 4.19 3.89 -8.33
CA ILE A 85 2.89 3.89 -9.02
C ILE A 85 2.94 4.82 -10.23
N VAL A 86 3.32 6.09 -10.05
CA VAL A 86 3.30 7.05 -11.14
C VAL A 86 4.67 7.27 -11.80
N ALA A 87 5.76 6.88 -11.16
CA ALA A 87 7.15 7.03 -11.62
C ALA A 87 7.49 8.48 -11.98
N MET A 88 7.20 9.43 -11.07
CA MET A 88 7.38 10.86 -11.27
C MET A 88 7.82 11.54 -9.97
N SER A 89 8.47 12.71 -10.09
CA SER A 89 8.62 13.62 -8.96
C SER A 89 7.28 14.30 -8.63
N GLN A 90 7.13 14.80 -7.41
CA GLN A 90 5.91 15.53 -7.00
C GLN A 90 5.59 16.66 -7.98
N SER A 91 6.59 17.50 -8.33
CA SER A 91 6.38 18.63 -9.24
C SER A 91 5.99 18.21 -10.66
N ALA A 92 6.50 17.07 -11.15
CA ALA A 92 6.11 16.53 -12.45
C ALA A 92 4.68 15.98 -12.40
N TYR A 93 4.31 15.29 -11.33
CA TYR A 93 2.97 14.80 -11.09
C TYR A 93 1.94 15.94 -11.08
N ASP A 94 2.19 16.98 -10.27
CA ASP A 94 1.29 18.14 -10.17
C ASP A 94 1.08 18.85 -11.52
N ARG A 95 2.16 19.03 -12.29
CA ARG A 95 2.05 19.59 -13.65
C ARG A 95 1.24 18.70 -14.59
N GLN A 96 1.44 17.38 -14.50
CA GLN A 96 0.71 16.42 -15.33
C GLN A 96 -0.79 16.44 -15.01
N ILE A 97 -1.17 16.42 -13.74
CA ILE A 97 -2.57 16.53 -13.31
C ILE A 97 -3.18 17.85 -13.76
N LEU A 98 -2.50 18.98 -13.52
CA LEU A 98 -3.00 20.30 -13.91
C LEU A 98 -3.21 20.42 -15.42
N ASN A 99 -2.27 19.93 -16.22
CA ASN A 99 -2.39 19.92 -17.67
C ASN A 99 -3.55 19.04 -18.15
N GLY A 100 -3.72 17.85 -17.56
CA GLY A 100 -4.81 16.93 -17.90
C GLY A 100 -6.18 17.52 -17.58
N VAL A 101 -6.34 18.10 -16.40
CA VAL A 101 -7.59 18.76 -15.97
C VAL A 101 -7.92 19.94 -16.89
N ASN A 102 -6.96 20.84 -17.14
CA ASN A 102 -7.23 22.07 -17.88
C ASN A 102 -7.42 21.87 -19.39
N ARG A 103 -6.71 20.91 -19.98
CA ARG A 103 -6.71 20.73 -21.44
C ARG A 103 -7.62 19.60 -21.93
N GLN A 104 -7.86 18.59 -21.10
CA GLN A 104 -8.51 17.36 -21.52
C GLN A 104 -9.71 17.00 -20.64
N GLY A 105 -10.00 17.80 -19.62
CA GLY A 105 -11.11 17.55 -18.69
C GLY A 105 -10.93 16.28 -17.83
N TRP A 106 -9.68 15.86 -17.56
CA TRP A 106 -9.41 14.72 -16.72
C TRP A 106 -9.86 14.98 -15.28
N LEU A 107 -10.16 13.90 -14.58
CA LEU A 107 -10.51 13.98 -13.17
C LEU A 107 -9.23 14.07 -12.32
N ARG A 108 -9.18 15.06 -11.43
CA ARG A 108 -8.12 15.11 -10.44
C ARG A 108 -8.37 14.03 -9.40
N PRO A 109 -7.40 13.10 -9.14
CA PRO A 109 -7.50 12.18 -8.02
C PRO A 109 -7.72 12.93 -6.71
N ALA A 110 -8.69 12.52 -5.90
CA ALA A 110 -8.91 13.11 -4.59
C ALA A 110 -7.72 12.80 -3.68
N GLU A 111 -7.20 13.81 -2.99
CA GLU A 111 -6.12 13.65 -2.00
C GLU A 111 -6.70 13.65 -0.60
N ILE A 112 -6.44 12.62 0.18
CA ILE A 112 -6.95 12.47 1.54
C ILE A 112 -5.79 12.19 2.51
N THR A 113 -5.71 13.00 3.56
CA THR A 113 -4.59 13.00 4.52
C THR A 113 -4.91 12.30 5.84
N THR A 114 -6.14 11.81 6.03
CA THR A 114 -6.54 11.12 7.25
C THR A 114 -7.11 9.75 6.92
N LYS A 115 -6.70 8.73 7.67
CA LYS A 115 -7.09 7.34 7.46
C LYS A 115 -8.59 7.10 7.56
N SER A 116 -9.27 7.75 8.52
CA SER A 116 -10.71 7.64 8.65
C SER A 116 -11.44 8.12 7.40
N ARG A 117 -11.02 9.24 6.81
CA ARG A 117 -11.60 9.80 5.59
C ARG A 117 -11.31 8.94 4.37
N VAL A 118 -10.14 8.30 4.28
CA VAL A 118 -9.85 7.33 3.21
C VAL A 118 -10.84 6.17 3.28
N LEU A 119 -11.07 5.60 4.47
CA LEU A 119 -12.00 4.49 4.66
C LEU A 119 -13.46 4.91 4.42
N GLU A 120 -13.88 6.08 4.90
CA GLU A 120 -15.22 6.62 4.64
C GLU A 120 -15.47 6.75 3.13
N THR A 121 -14.54 7.34 2.39
CA THR A 121 -14.64 7.50 0.94
C THR A 121 -14.71 6.16 0.22
N LEU A 122 -13.86 5.21 0.64
CA LEU A 122 -13.84 3.85 0.10
C LEU A 122 -15.16 3.11 0.34
N TYR A 123 -15.79 3.30 1.52
CA TYR A 123 -17.07 2.67 1.84
C TYR A 123 -18.27 3.34 1.16
N ALA A 124 -18.17 4.62 0.85
CA ALA A 124 -19.26 5.37 0.22
C ALA A 124 -19.51 4.97 -1.23
N ASP A 125 -18.45 4.60 -1.97
CA ASP A 125 -18.54 4.32 -3.40
C ASP A 125 -17.75 3.04 -3.77
N PRO A 126 -18.42 2.01 -4.36
CA PRO A 126 -17.79 0.76 -4.77
C PRO A 126 -16.79 0.92 -5.92
N ASN A 127 -16.82 2.05 -6.64
CA ASN A 127 -15.88 2.35 -7.73
C ASN A 127 -14.66 3.14 -7.26
N THR A 128 -14.59 3.47 -5.98
CA THR A 128 -13.40 4.09 -5.39
C THR A 128 -12.25 3.11 -5.31
N VAL A 129 -11.09 3.54 -5.81
CA VAL A 129 -9.83 2.80 -5.78
C VAL A 129 -8.78 3.60 -5.02
N THR A 130 -8.14 2.98 -4.06
CA THR A 130 -7.05 3.61 -3.29
C THR A 130 -5.95 2.60 -3.00
N PHE A 131 -4.92 3.04 -2.31
CA PHE A 131 -3.84 2.18 -1.85
C PHE A 131 -3.62 2.35 -0.35
N MET A 132 -3.23 1.26 0.33
CA MET A 132 -2.93 1.24 1.75
C MET A 132 -2.00 0.08 2.10
N TRP A 133 -1.54 0.03 3.34
CA TRP A 133 -0.72 -1.06 3.81
C TRP A 133 -1.49 -2.37 3.93
N LEU A 134 -0.90 -3.48 3.51
CA LEU A 134 -1.53 -4.81 3.57
C LEU A 134 -1.99 -5.18 4.99
N HIS A 135 -1.21 -4.83 6.03
CA HIS A 135 -1.57 -5.12 7.42
C HIS A 135 -2.82 -4.37 7.90
N GLU A 136 -3.16 -3.23 7.27
CA GLU A 136 -4.39 -2.49 7.55
C GLU A 136 -5.60 -3.16 6.89
N VAL A 137 -5.41 -3.67 5.68
CA VAL A 137 -6.46 -4.41 4.95
C VAL A 137 -6.78 -5.72 5.65
N ALA A 138 -5.78 -6.45 6.13
CA ALA A 138 -5.97 -7.73 6.81
C ALA A 138 -6.89 -7.65 8.04
N ARG A 139 -7.03 -6.45 8.63
CA ARG A 139 -7.92 -6.18 9.77
C ARG A 139 -9.29 -5.63 9.37
N ASN A 140 -9.55 -5.49 8.07
CA ASN A 140 -10.73 -4.79 7.57
C ASN A 140 -11.50 -5.64 6.54
N PRO A 141 -12.52 -6.40 6.96
CA PRO A 141 -13.26 -7.30 6.08
C PRO A 141 -14.10 -6.56 5.00
N LYS A 142 -14.28 -5.23 5.15
CA LYS A 142 -15.00 -4.41 4.17
C LYS A 142 -14.14 -3.97 2.99
N VAL A 143 -12.85 -4.31 3.01
CA VAL A 143 -11.86 -3.93 1.99
C VAL A 143 -11.29 -5.18 1.34
N ARG A 144 -11.12 -5.13 0.03
CA ARG A 144 -10.53 -6.21 -0.77
C ARG A 144 -9.29 -5.72 -1.49
N VAL A 145 -8.22 -6.51 -1.44
CA VAL A 145 -7.00 -6.29 -2.22
C VAL A 145 -7.27 -6.62 -3.68
N LEU A 146 -6.92 -5.71 -4.58
CA LEU A 146 -6.87 -5.95 -6.02
C LEU A 146 -5.49 -6.42 -6.46
N ARG A 147 -4.45 -5.74 -5.99
CA ARG A 147 -3.08 -5.96 -6.45
C ARG A 147 -2.06 -5.54 -5.41
N VAL A 148 -0.93 -6.24 -5.35
CA VAL A 148 0.28 -5.75 -4.69
C VAL A 148 0.96 -4.73 -5.60
N LEU A 149 1.22 -3.53 -5.07
CA LEU A 149 1.86 -2.44 -5.80
C LEU A 149 3.36 -2.39 -5.52
N TRP A 150 3.74 -2.68 -4.29
CA TRP A 150 5.12 -2.66 -3.84
C TRP A 150 5.30 -3.49 -2.55
N SER A 151 6.47 -4.08 -2.36
CA SER A 151 6.92 -4.72 -1.12
C SER A 151 8.41 -4.50 -0.93
N ASP A 152 8.83 -4.26 0.32
CA ASP A 152 10.26 -4.22 0.73
C ASP A 152 10.85 -5.62 0.93
#